data_9666745794e603231dd768f30b05b8d8
#
_entry.id   9666745794e603231dd768f30b05b8d8
#
_cell.length_a   1.000
_cell.length_b   1.000
_cell.length_c   1.000
_cell.angle_alpha   90.00
_cell.angle_beta   90.00
_cell.angle_gamma   90.00
#
_symmetry.space_group_name_H-M   'P 1'
#
loop_
_entity.id
_entity.type
_entity.pdbx_description
1 polymer ?
#
loop_
_entity_poly.entity_id
_entity_poly.type
_entity_poly.pdbx_seq_one_letter_code
_entity_poly.pdbx_strand_id
1 'polypeptide(L)'
;SMDAEVLFEKTSFDGPSHAALLGVFVEEALSVLKEKGRKAPDAVAVSSGPGSYTGLRIGVSVAKGLCFGFGIPLISIPTLDIMAATVCSKGDSRIVPAGGGCLYCAMLDARRMEVYAAIYDSSLVPVRLAAADIVDAGTYASYLEKGKVCFFGNGASKCKPVITSPNA
;
A
#
# COMPACT_ATOMS: atom_id res chain seq x y z
N SER A 1 1.51 10.34 -18.28
CA SER A 1 2.13 11.67 -18.34
C SER A 1 3.31 11.70 -17.39
N MET A 2 4.35 12.44 -17.71
CA MET A 2 5.51 12.62 -16.81
C MET A 2 5.15 13.48 -15.59
N ASP A 3 4.06 14.22 -15.65
CA ASP A 3 3.52 14.98 -14.53
C ASP A 3 2.26 14.27 -14.04
N ALA A 4 2.40 13.56 -12.90
CA ALA A 4 1.32 12.77 -12.29
C ALA A 4 0.26 13.72 -11.68
N GLU A 5 -0.54 14.37 -12.54
CA GLU A 5 -1.70 15.14 -12.09
C GLU A 5 -2.83 14.19 -11.69
N VAL A 6 -3.32 14.33 -10.45
CA VAL A 6 -4.52 13.62 -9.98
C VAL A 6 -5.75 14.32 -10.56
N LEU A 7 -6.44 13.68 -11.50
CA LEU A 7 -7.63 14.21 -12.15
C LEU A 7 -8.91 14.01 -11.34
N PHE A 8 -8.96 12.93 -10.58
CA PHE A 8 -10.10 12.55 -9.75
C PHE A 8 -9.61 11.67 -8.60
N GLU A 9 -10.13 11.91 -7.39
CA GLU A 9 -9.89 11.09 -6.23
C GLU A 9 -11.19 10.88 -5.47
N LYS A 10 -11.46 9.66 -5.05
CA LYS A 10 -12.62 9.31 -4.23
C LYS A 10 -12.24 8.31 -3.17
N THR A 11 -12.59 8.60 -1.93
CA THR A 11 -12.32 7.74 -0.78
C THR A 11 -13.59 7.63 0.06
N SER A 12 -13.89 6.44 0.58
CA SER A 12 -14.93 6.21 1.57
C SER A 12 -14.35 5.48 2.78
N PHE A 13 -14.72 5.96 3.97
CA PHE A 13 -14.41 5.34 5.25
C PHE A 13 -15.66 4.70 5.90
N ASP A 14 -16.79 4.67 5.20
CA ASP A 14 -18.09 4.22 5.71
C ASP A 14 -18.24 2.69 5.61
N GLY A 15 -17.53 1.96 6.47
CA GLY A 15 -17.75 0.54 6.69
C GLY A 15 -17.68 -0.39 5.46
N PRO A 16 -18.29 -1.59 5.50
CA PRO A 16 -18.06 -2.66 4.50
C PRO A 16 -18.84 -2.48 3.18
N SER A 17 -19.08 -1.27 2.72
CA SER A 17 -19.82 -0.96 1.47
C SER A 17 -18.96 -1.00 0.19
N HIS A 18 -17.76 -1.58 0.26
CA HIS A 18 -16.79 -1.56 -0.85
C HIS A 18 -17.34 -2.07 -2.19
N ALA A 19 -18.19 -3.12 -2.17
CA ALA A 19 -18.76 -3.68 -3.40
C ALA A 19 -19.77 -2.74 -4.07
N ALA A 20 -20.56 -2.01 -3.29
CA ALA A 20 -21.60 -1.13 -3.82
C ALA A 20 -21.01 0.21 -4.31
N LEU A 21 -20.03 0.75 -3.59
CA LEU A 21 -19.47 2.07 -3.89
C LEU A 21 -18.42 2.05 -5.01
N LEU A 22 -17.66 0.95 -5.16
CA LEU A 22 -16.59 0.90 -6.15
C LEU A 22 -17.08 1.12 -7.57
N GLY A 23 -18.22 0.53 -7.95
CA GLY A 23 -18.83 0.73 -9.26
C GLY A 23 -19.16 2.20 -9.52
N VAL A 24 -19.79 2.86 -8.55
CA VAL A 24 -20.13 4.29 -8.63
C VAL A 24 -18.88 5.15 -8.77
N PHE A 25 -17.82 4.88 -7.99
CA PHE A 25 -16.56 5.64 -8.07
C PHE A 25 -15.87 5.46 -9.42
N VAL A 26 -15.95 4.27 -10.01
CA VAL A 26 -15.44 4.00 -11.36
C VAL A 26 -16.21 4.79 -12.41
N GLU A 27 -17.55 4.82 -12.34
CA GLU A 27 -18.40 5.59 -13.24
C GLU A 27 -18.10 7.10 -13.16
N GLU A 28 -17.97 7.64 -11.95
CA GLU A 28 -17.58 9.04 -11.73
C GLU A 28 -16.19 9.33 -12.36
N ALA A 29 -15.20 8.47 -12.13
CA ALA A 29 -13.88 8.63 -12.71
C ALA A 29 -13.87 8.59 -14.24
N LEU A 30 -14.63 7.67 -14.84
CA LEU A 30 -14.77 7.57 -16.29
C LEU A 30 -15.51 8.79 -16.88
N SER A 31 -16.46 9.38 -16.16
CA SER A 31 -17.14 10.61 -16.56
C SER A 31 -16.15 11.77 -16.62
N VAL A 32 -15.29 11.94 -15.63
CA VAL A 32 -14.23 12.97 -15.63
C VAL A 32 -13.26 12.79 -16.80
N LEU A 33 -12.88 11.54 -17.12
CA LEU A 33 -12.03 11.27 -18.29
C LEU A 33 -12.72 11.67 -19.59
N LYS A 34 -14.02 11.40 -19.72
CA LYS A 34 -14.83 11.76 -20.90
C LYS A 34 -14.94 13.28 -21.06
N GLU A 35 -15.13 14.01 -19.99
CA GLU A 35 -15.14 15.50 -20.00
C GLU A 35 -13.82 16.08 -20.50
N LYS A 36 -12.69 15.39 -20.21
CA LYS A 36 -11.36 15.74 -20.71
C LYS A 36 -11.08 15.21 -22.15
N GLY A 37 -12.10 14.73 -22.86
CA GLY A 37 -12.00 14.25 -24.23
C GLY A 37 -11.36 12.86 -24.40
N ARG A 38 -11.16 12.10 -23.30
CA ARG A 38 -10.60 10.75 -23.35
C ARG A 38 -11.70 9.70 -23.31
N LYS A 39 -11.63 8.70 -24.17
CA LYS A 39 -12.63 7.60 -24.25
C LYS A 39 -12.42 6.51 -23.21
N ALA A 40 -11.17 6.28 -22.80
CA ALA A 40 -10.77 5.25 -21.85
C ALA A 40 -9.47 5.65 -21.14
N PRO A 41 -9.14 5.04 -19.98
CA PRO A 41 -7.80 5.11 -19.41
C PRO A 41 -6.80 4.32 -20.28
N ASP A 42 -5.51 4.58 -20.13
CA ASP A 42 -4.46 3.84 -20.84
C ASP A 42 -4.09 2.51 -20.16
N ALA A 43 -4.36 2.42 -18.86
CA ALA A 43 -4.16 1.23 -18.02
C ALA A 43 -5.03 1.33 -16.76
N VAL A 44 -5.25 0.20 -16.10
CA VAL A 44 -5.82 0.15 -14.75
C VAL A 44 -4.77 -0.42 -13.80
N ALA A 45 -4.46 0.30 -12.72
CA ALA A 45 -3.62 -0.21 -11.65
C ALA A 45 -4.49 -0.69 -10.48
N VAL A 46 -4.10 -1.80 -9.86
CA VAL A 46 -4.80 -2.37 -8.70
C VAL A 46 -3.83 -2.86 -7.65
N SER A 47 -4.17 -2.63 -6.37
CA SER A 47 -3.46 -3.26 -5.26
C SER A 47 -3.68 -4.77 -5.30
N SER A 48 -2.57 -5.55 -5.36
CA SER A 48 -2.61 -7.02 -5.49
C SER A 48 -2.53 -7.75 -4.15
N GLY A 49 -2.44 -7.02 -3.06
CA GLY A 49 -2.30 -7.56 -1.72
C GLY A 49 -0.86 -7.44 -1.18
N PRO A 50 -0.67 -7.85 0.08
CA PRO A 50 -1.66 -8.40 1.02
C PRO A 50 -2.74 -7.39 1.43
N GLY A 51 -3.85 -7.91 2.01
CA GLY A 51 -4.96 -7.07 2.48
C GLY A 51 -6.26 -7.84 2.72
N SER A 52 -7.37 -7.11 2.83
CA SER A 52 -8.69 -7.72 2.99
C SER A 52 -9.01 -8.68 1.84
N TYR A 53 -9.24 -9.95 2.14
CA TYR A 53 -9.54 -10.98 1.15
C TYR A 53 -10.71 -10.61 0.24
N THR A 54 -11.82 -10.17 0.83
CA THR A 54 -13.01 -9.74 0.07
C THR A 54 -12.73 -8.48 -0.73
N GLY A 55 -12.08 -7.47 -0.13
CA GLY A 55 -11.74 -6.21 -0.80
C GLY A 55 -10.83 -6.42 -2.02
N LEU A 56 -9.80 -7.24 -1.87
CA LEU A 56 -8.89 -7.57 -2.98
C LEU A 56 -9.62 -8.28 -4.13
N ARG A 57 -10.50 -9.25 -3.82
CA ARG A 57 -11.27 -9.96 -4.86
C ARG A 57 -12.20 -9.03 -5.63
N ILE A 58 -12.90 -8.14 -4.93
CA ILE A 58 -13.78 -7.13 -5.56
C ILE A 58 -12.95 -6.21 -6.44
N GLY A 59 -11.89 -5.61 -5.88
CA GLY A 59 -11.04 -4.67 -6.61
C GLY A 59 -10.40 -5.28 -7.86
N VAL A 60 -9.81 -6.48 -7.74
CA VAL A 60 -9.20 -7.18 -8.87
C VAL A 60 -10.23 -7.59 -9.93
N SER A 61 -11.45 -8.02 -9.52
CA SER A 61 -12.52 -8.37 -10.47
C SER A 61 -12.97 -7.17 -11.28
N VAL A 62 -13.21 -6.03 -10.64
CA VAL A 62 -13.57 -4.77 -11.32
C VAL A 62 -12.44 -4.31 -12.24
N ALA A 63 -11.19 -4.30 -11.75
CA ALA A 63 -10.03 -3.90 -12.57
C ALA A 63 -9.87 -4.78 -13.81
N LYS A 64 -10.01 -6.11 -13.69
CA LYS A 64 -10.01 -7.04 -14.82
C LYS A 64 -11.15 -6.79 -15.79
N GLY A 65 -12.36 -6.52 -15.28
CA GLY A 65 -13.52 -6.19 -16.11
C GLY A 65 -13.30 -4.93 -16.95
N LEU A 66 -12.74 -3.87 -16.34
CA LEU A 66 -12.36 -2.64 -17.03
C LEU A 66 -11.30 -2.87 -18.10
N CYS A 67 -10.22 -3.59 -17.76
CA CYS A 67 -9.16 -3.91 -18.69
C CYS A 67 -9.67 -4.71 -19.90
N PHE A 68 -10.52 -5.70 -19.65
CA PHE A 68 -11.14 -6.50 -20.71
C PHE A 68 -12.06 -5.65 -21.58
N GLY A 69 -12.95 -4.83 -20.97
CA GLY A 69 -13.91 -4.01 -21.69
C GLY A 69 -13.27 -2.92 -22.56
N PHE A 70 -12.17 -2.33 -22.10
CA PHE A 70 -11.45 -1.28 -22.84
C PHE A 70 -10.27 -1.80 -23.69
N GLY A 71 -9.88 -3.05 -23.56
CA GLY A 71 -8.71 -3.61 -24.26
C GLY A 71 -7.37 -3.02 -23.77
N ILE A 72 -7.25 -2.71 -22.46
CA ILE A 72 -6.10 -2.02 -21.86
C ILE A 72 -5.39 -2.91 -20.82
N PRO A 73 -4.09 -2.64 -20.52
CA PRO A 73 -3.34 -3.44 -19.58
C PRO A 73 -3.77 -3.25 -18.12
N LEU A 74 -3.60 -4.32 -17.34
CA LEU A 74 -3.71 -4.32 -15.87
C LEU A 74 -2.33 -4.23 -15.24
N ILE A 75 -2.14 -3.29 -14.32
CA ILE A 75 -0.91 -3.10 -13.54
C ILE A 75 -1.18 -3.60 -12.12
N SER A 76 -0.45 -4.62 -11.70
CA SER A 76 -0.51 -5.20 -10.37
C SER A 76 0.56 -4.58 -9.47
N ILE A 77 0.17 -3.95 -8.36
CA ILE A 77 1.10 -3.30 -7.43
C ILE A 77 0.91 -3.90 -6.03
N PRO A 78 1.97 -4.44 -5.40
CA PRO A 78 1.90 -4.94 -4.03
C PRO A 78 1.48 -3.86 -3.04
N THR A 79 0.59 -4.19 -2.09
CA THR A 79 0.06 -3.21 -1.12
C THR A 79 1.16 -2.59 -0.26
N LEU A 80 2.15 -3.38 0.16
CA LEU A 80 3.24 -2.91 1.00
C LEU A 80 4.17 -1.95 0.23
N ASP A 81 4.35 -2.16 -1.08
CA ASP A 81 5.10 -1.23 -1.95
C ASP A 81 4.39 0.12 -2.06
N ILE A 82 3.06 0.11 -2.23
CA ILE A 82 2.25 1.35 -2.24
C ILE A 82 2.39 2.10 -0.92
N MET A 83 2.34 1.38 0.20
CA MET A 83 2.49 1.97 1.54
C MET A 83 3.88 2.60 1.70
N ALA A 84 4.94 1.88 1.32
CA ALA A 84 6.31 2.37 1.42
C ALA A 84 6.53 3.61 0.52
N ALA A 85 6.09 3.56 -0.73
CA ALA A 85 6.16 4.69 -1.65
C ALA A 85 5.41 5.92 -1.13
N THR A 86 4.22 5.72 -0.53
CA THR A 86 3.42 6.83 0.03
C THR A 86 4.12 7.52 1.20
N VAL A 87 4.76 6.76 2.08
CA VAL A 87 5.48 7.30 3.23
C VAL A 87 6.73 8.05 2.79
N CYS A 88 7.53 7.45 1.89
CA CYS A 88 8.75 8.05 1.41
C CYS A 88 8.49 9.31 0.57
N SER A 89 7.44 9.33 -0.28
CA SER A 89 7.12 10.47 -1.13
C SER A 89 6.59 11.68 -0.36
N LYS A 90 5.84 11.45 0.71
CA LYS A 90 5.30 12.52 1.56
C LYS A 90 6.35 13.18 2.45
N GLY A 91 7.53 12.55 2.59
CA GLY A 91 8.61 13.08 3.42
C GLY A 91 8.18 13.34 4.87
N ASP A 92 7.23 12.54 5.40
CA ASP A 92 6.74 12.72 6.77
C ASP A 92 7.90 12.56 7.75
N SER A 93 8.37 13.69 8.28
CA SER A 93 9.51 13.74 9.20
C SER A 93 9.30 12.94 10.50
N ARG A 94 8.07 12.52 10.79
CA ARG A 94 7.75 11.59 11.90
C ARG A 94 8.11 10.16 11.57
N ILE A 95 8.18 9.82 10.28
CA ILE A 95 8.42 8.47 9.77
C ILE A 95 9.77 8.39 9.06
N VAL A 96 10.14 9.44 8.34
CA VAL A 96 11.39 9.52 7.57
C VAL A 96 12.40 10.37 8.37
N PRO A 97 13.37 9.77 9.08
CA PRO A 97 14.37 10.52 9.83
C PRO A 97 15.20 11.41 8.90
N ALA A 98 15.42 12.65 9.30
CA ALA A 98 16.38 13.52 8.63
C ALA A 98 17.79 12.89 8.70
N GLY A 99 18.41 12.62 7.55
CA GLY A 99 19.80 12.13 7.48
C GLY A 99 20.00 10.76 6.82
N GLY A 100 18.98 10.06 6.42
CA GLY A 100 19.11 8.75 5.73
C GLY A 100 19.55 7.60 6.67
N GLY A 101 19.73 6.41 6.10
CA GLY A 101 20.25 5.26 6.86
C GLY A 101 19.22 4.51 7.70
N CYS A 102 17.92 4.74 7.46
CA CYS A 102 16.83 4.00 8.10
C CYS A 102 16.23 3.01 7.11
N LEU A 103 15.88 1.82 7.57
CA LEU A 103 15.03 0.89 6.84
C LEU A 103 13.56 1.20 7.12
N TYR A 104 12.71 0.91 6.17
CA TYR A 104 11.28 1.17 6.20
C TYR A 104 10.51 -0.14 6.22
N CYS A 105 9.85 -0.46 7.35
CA CYS A 105 9.07 -1.68 7.50
C CYS A 105 7.57 -1.35 7.40
N ALA A 106 6.99 -1.62 6.25
CA ALA A 106 5.55 -1.51 6.02
C ALA A 106 4.84 -2.73 6.65
N MET A 107 3.82 -2.48 7.48
CA MET A 107 3.10 -3.53 8.21
C MET A 107 1.59 -3.42 8.01
N LEU A 108 0.97 -4.50 7.56
CA LEU A 108 -0.48 -4.68 7.54
C LEU A 108 -0.92 -5.65 8.61
N ASP A 109 -1.99 -5.30 9.32
CA ASP A 109 -2.59 -6.18 10.34
C ASP A 109 -3.17 -7.45 9.71
N ALA A 110 -2.72 -8.62 10.19
CA ALA A 110 -3.20 -9.95 9.81
C ALA A 110 -3.92 -10.68 10.96
N ARG A 111 -4.46 -9.89 11.93
CA ARG A 111 -5.10 -10.34 13.19
C ARG A 111 -4.08 -10.92 14.18
N ARG A 112 -4.52 -11.12 15.45
CA ARG A 112 -3.65 -11.56 16.56
C ARG A 112 -2.31 -10.81 16.55
N MET A 113 -1.19 -11.47 16.84
CA MET A 113 0.17 -10.90 16.71
C MET A 113 0.82 -11.22 15.36
N GLU A 114 0.01 -11.35 14.31
CA GLU A 114 0.48 -11.57 12.94
C GLU A 114 0.36 -10.29 12.11
N VAL A 115 1.35 -10.04 11.27
CA VAL A 115 1.36 -8.96 10.28
C VAL A 115 1.84 -9.48 8.94
N TYR A 116 1.39 -8.86 7.86
CA TYR A 116 2.13 -8.90 6.61
C TYR A 116 3.13 -7.76 6.62
N ALA A 117 4.42 -8.08 6.46
CA ALA A 117 5.48 -7.08 6.49
C ALA A 117 6.46 -7.23 5.33
N ALA A 118 6.97 -6.09 4.88
CA ALA A 118 8.10 -5.99 3.94
C ALA A 118 9.02 -4.88 4.40
N ILE A 119 10.32 -5.01 4.13
CA ILE A 119 11.34 -4.03 4.53
C ILE A 119 12.01 -3.47 3.30
N TYR A 120 12.13 -2.15 3.24
CA TYR A 120 12.72 -1.40 2.13
C TYR A 120 13.85 -0.52 2.62
N ASP A 121 14.79 -0.24 1.73
CA ASP A 121 15.76 0.83 1.92
C ASP A 121 15.19 2.22 1.54
N SER A 122 15.99 3.26 1.66
CA SER A 122 15.60 4.63 1.34
C SER A 122 15.31 4.88 -0.16
N SER A 123 15.74 3.96 -1.02
CA SER A 123 15.48 3.98 -2.47
C SER A 123 14.26 3.12 -2.85
N LEU A 124 13.51 2.63 -1.86
CA LEU A 124 12.38 1.71 -2.03
C LEU A 124 12.76 0.35 -2.65
N VAL A 125 14.04 -0.02 -2.58
CA VAL A 125 14.47 -1.36 -2.95
C VAL A 125 14.13 -2.32 -1.80
N PRO A 126 13.43 -3.43 -2.06
CA PRO A 126 13.08 -4.37 -1.00
C PRO A 126 14.33 -5.08 -0.46
N VAL A 127 14.63 -4.84 0.81
CA VAL A 127 15.65 -5.56 1.60
C VAL A 127 15.09 -6.90 2.08
N ARG A 128 13.77 -6.96 2.31
CA ARG A 128 13.02 -8.16 2.63
C ARG A 128 11.67 -8.12 1.93
N LEU A 129 11.39 -9.15 1.17
CA LEU A 129 10.10 -9.31 0.48
C LEU A 129 8.95 -9.52 1.46
N ALA A 130 7.74 -9.24 0.99
CA ALA A 130 6.51 -9.40 1.76
C ALA A 130 6.35 -10.83 2.29
N ALA A 131 6.14 -10.96 3.58
CA ALA A 131 5.85 -12.22 4.25
C ALA A 131 4.84 -12.03 5.39
N ALA A 132 4.21 -13.13 5.82
CA ALA A 132 3.41 -13.15 7.03
C ALA A 132 4.33 -13.47 8.21
N ASP A 133 4.31 -12.62 9.24
CA ASP A 133 5.14 -12.75 10.42
C ASP A 133 4.27 -12.89 11.67
N ILE A 134 4.58 -13.89 12.50
CA ILE A 134 4.15 -13.91 13.89
C ILE A 134 5.19 -13.10 14.67
N VAL A 135 4.78 -11.93 15.17
CA VAL A 135 5.71 -10.96 15.74
C VAL A 135 6.01 -11.26 17.20
N ASP A 136 7.28 -11.44 17.49
CA ASP A 136 7.86 -11.53 18.83
C ASP A 136 9.04 -10.55 18.99
N ALA A 137 9.69 -10.55 20.15
CA ALA A 137 10.80 -9.63 20.45
C ALA A 137 12.04 -9.85 19.53
N GLY A 138 12.18 -11.03 18.94
CA GLY A 138 13.31 -11.38 18.07
C GLY A 138 13.06 -11.23 16.58
N THR A 139 11.80 -11.08 16.16
CA THR A 139 11.40 -11.18 14.74
C THR A 139 12.18 -10.24 13.81
N TYR A 140 12.53 -9.05 14.25
CA TYR A 140 13.28 -8.05 13.46
C TYR A 140 14.66 -7.72 14.05
N ALA A 141 15.16 -8.50 15.02
CA ALA A 141 16.41 -8.22 15.73
C ALA A 141 17.59 -8.01 14.78
N SER A 142 17.77 -8.86 13.77
CA SER A 142 18.87 -8.80 12.81
C SER A 142 18.90 -7.50 11.97
N TYR A 143 17.77 -6.82 11.82
CA TYR A 143 17.69 -5.51 11.15
C TYR A 143 17.95 -4.38 12.16
N LEU A 144 17.37 -4.48 13.36
CA LEU A 144 17.50 -3.50 14.43
C LEU A 144 18.91 -3.40 15.01
N GLU A 145 19.68 -4.49 14.98
CA GLU A 145 21.10 -4.51 15.34
C GLU A 145 21.98 -3.73 14.37
N LYS A 146 21.56 -3.67 13.09
CA LYS A 146 22.33 -2.98 12.04
C LYS A 146 22.01 -1.49 11.92
N GLY A 147 20.88 -1.05 12.45
CA GLY A 147 20.46 0.34 12.38
C GLY A 147 18.99 0.57 12.67
N LYS A 148 18.53 1.78 12.42
CA LYS A 148 17.15 2.18 12.65
C LYS A 148 16.21 1.52 11.65
N VAL A 149 15.07 1.05 12.14
CA VAL A 149 13.96 0.54 11.34
C VAL A 149 12.70 1.32 11.69
N CYS A 150 12.12 1.97 10.70
CA CYS A 150 10.90 2.71 10.84
C CYS A 150 9.70 1.81 10.55
N PHE A 151 8.93 1.45 11.55
CA PHE A 151 7.73 0.62 11.42
C PHE A 151 6.50 1.49 11.22
N PHE A 152 5.70 1.20 10.18
CA PHE A 152 4.50 1.97 9.89
C PHE A 152 3.40 1.09 9.28
N GLY A 153 2.18 1.65 9.21
CA GLY A 153 0.98 0.96 8.78
C GLY A 153 0.12 0.51 9.96
N ASN A 154 -1.06 -0.04 9.64
CA ASN A 154 -2.04 -0.41 10.67
C ASN A 154 -1.63 -1.64 11.51
N GLY A 155 -0.65 -2.42 11.05
CA GLY A 155 -0.05 -3.51 11.82
C GLY A 155 1.00 -3.06 12.83
N ALA A 156 1.63 -1.89 12.64
CA ALA A 156 2.76 -1.45 13.45
C ALA A 156 2.37 -1.16 14.90
N SER A 157 1.21 -0.53 15.13
CA SER A 157 0.78 -0.10 16.47
C SER A 157 0.67 -1.27 17.46
N LYS A 158 0.16 -2.41 17.04
CA LYS A 158 0.03 -3.59 17.92
C LYS A 158 1.39 -4.26 18.21
N CYS A 159 2.38 -4.05 17.34
CA CYS A 159 3.72 -4.63 17.51
C CYS A 159 4.62 -3.81 18.44
N LYS A 160 4.28 -2.53 18.67
CA LYS A 160 5.06 -1.62 19.50
C LYS A 160 5.38 -2.13 20.91
N PRO A 161 4.46 -2.82 21.66
CA PRO A 161 4.79 -3.37 22.96
C PRO A 161 5.78 -4.54 22.94
N VAL A 162 5.95 -5.18 21.79
CA VAL A 162 6.79 -6.38 21.59
C VAL A 162 8.14 -6.00 20.99
N ILE A 163 8.16 -5.05 20.05
CA ILE A 163 9.39 -4.55 19.42
C ILE A 163 9.90 -3.37 20.27
N THR A 164 10.73 -3.67 21.26
CA THR A 164 11.17 -2.67 22.27
C THR A 164 12.57 -2.11 22.02
N SER A 165 13.19 -2.38 20.86
CA SER A 165 14.51 -1.88 20.51
C SER A 165 14.55 -0.35 20.42
N PRO A 166 15.62 0.32 20.88
CA PRO A 166 15.81 1.77 20.70
C PRO A 166 15.96 2.19 19.24
N ASN A 167 16.16 1.23 18.34
CA ASN A 167 16.25 1.43 16.90
C ASN A 167 14.91 1.20 16.17
N ALA A 168 13.81 0.95 16.90
CA ALA A 168 12.46 0.76 16.36
C ALA A 168 11.66 2.06 16.32
#